data_19310ca847788334622eab24d050c7a4
#
_entry.id   19310ca847788334622eab24d050c7a4
#
_cell.length_a   1.000
_cell.length_b   1.000
_cell.length_c   1.000
_cell.angle_alpha   90.00
_cell.angle_beta   90.00
_cell.angle_gamma   90.00
#
_symmetry.space_group_name_H-M   'P 1'
#
loop_
_entity.id
_entity.type
_entity.pdbx_description
1 polymer ?
#
loop_
_entity_poly.entity_id
_entity_poly.type
_entity_poly.pdbx_seq_one_letter_code
_entity_poly.pdbx_strand_id
1 'polypeptide(L)'
;MVIYEKNITDIELEDINNLITEKQIENKYLEFKSQMTDGENDNILKTVCGFANADGGLFIYCLKEQNGEASEITGVSLDGKSWDDKKRQIQDIIAGNIEPRLNVEINIIYLDNTDVIILIKVPKSWNPPHCVKNKKNRLFFIRRDGRTDPMEYEELRRMFDLNNSLIEKINNFRNGRIVKYESENPEYYKVIFHAVPLNAFSNNNINLEKAKNELTYGRLIARNYIYNFDGLYNNSEEYLQLFRNGTFERCYTIPYKDERMYLATYE
;
A
#
# COMPACT_ATOMS: atom_id res chain seq x y z
N MET A 1 3.74 20.99 2.52
CA MET A 1 3.56 19.56 2.18
C MET A 1 2.08 19.27 2.25
N VAL A 2 1.54 18.59 1.27
CA VAL A 2 0.08 18.37 1.18
C VAL A 2 -0.33 17.35 2.23
N ILE A 3 -1.45 17.57 2.93
CA ILE A 3 -1.88 16.79 4.10
C ILE A 3 -1.96 15.29 3.84
N TYR A 4 -2.45 14.86 2.68
CA TYR A 4 -2.59 13.43 2.36
C TYR A 4 -1.26 12.73 2.01
N GLU A 5 -0.15 13.49 1.89
CA GLU A 5 1.21 12.95 1.72
C GLU A 5 1.94 12.76 3.06
N LYS A 6 1.49 13.42 4.12
CA LYS A 6 2.05 13.26 5.47
C LYS A 6 1.81 11.83 5.99
N ASN A 7 2.68 11.36 6.90
CA ASN A 7 2.31 10.20 7.70
C ASN A 7 1.10 10.55 8.54
N ILE A 8 0.17 9.61 8.72
CA ILE A 8 -1.07 9.87 9.45
C ILE A 8 -0.82 10.27 10.90
N THR A 9 0.28 9.79 11.50
CA THR A 9 0.71 10.15 12.86
C THR A 9 1.26 11.56 12.99
N ASP A 10 1.67 12.18 11.88
CA ASP A 10 2.28 13.49 11.82
C ASP A 10 1.26 14.59 11.44
N ILE A 11 0.00 14.20 11.27
CA ILE A 11 -1.10 15.14 11.01
C ILE A 11 -1.59 15.69 12.35
N GLU A 12 -1.55 16.99 12.48
CA GLU A 12 -1.92 17.73 13.70
C GLU A 12 -3.18 18.59 13.45
N LEU A 13 -3.74 19.13 14.54
CA LEU A 13 -4.92 20.03 14.47
C LEU A 13 -4.66 21.27 13.62
N GLU A 14 -3.43 21.76 13.58
CA GLU A 14 -3.03 22.88 12.74
C GLU A 14 -3.20 22.57 11.25
N ASP A 15 -2.91 21.33 10.81
CA ASP A 15 -3.12 20.93 9.44
C ASP A 15 -4.61 20.96 9.04
N ILE A 16 -5.48 20.55 9.95
CA ILE A 16 -6.94 20.61 9.73
C ILE A 16 -7.42 22.06 9.67
N ASN A 17 -6.93 22.93 10.57
CA ASN A 17 -7.24 24.34 10.54
C ASN A 17 -6.77 25.01 9.25
N ASN A 18 -5.64 24.61 8.71
CA ASN A 18 -5.13 25.08 7.42
C ASN A 18 -6.06 24.69 6.28
N LEU A 19 -6.67 23.50 6.27
CA LEU A 19 -7.66 23.11 5.27
C LEU A 19 -8.86 24.07 5.25
N ILE A 20 -9.32 24.51 6.44
CA ILE A 20 -10.42 25.47 6.56
C ILE A 20 -10.00 26.86 6.08
N THR A 21 -8.82 27.32 6.54
CA THR A 21 -8.30 28.65 6.20
C THR A 21 -8.05 28.80 4.71
N GLU A 22 -7.53 27.77 4.08
CA GLU A 22 -7.26 27.70 2.64
C GLU A 22 -8.50 27.33 1.81
N LYS A 23 -9.64 27.09 2.45
CA LYS A 23 -10.88 26.64 1.82
C LYS A 23 -10.67 25.44 0.91
N GLN A 24 -9.93 24.46 1.43
CA GLN A 24 -9.58 23.26 0.69
C GLN A 24 -10.84 22.54 0.21
N ILE A 25 -10.87 22.18 -1.06
CA ILE A 25 -11.93 21.37 -1.67
C ILE A 25 -11.58 19.89 -1.63
N GLU A 26 -12.61 19.04 -1.58
CA GLU A 26 -12.45 17.62 -1.80
C GLU A 26 -11.84 17.34 -3.17
N ASN A 27 -11.01 16.33 -3.26
CA ASN A 27 -10.34 15.96 -4.50
C ASN A 27 -10.10 14.45 -4.57
N LYS A 28 -9.36 13.99 -5.54
CA LYS A 28 -9.09 12.56 -5.71
C LYS A 28 -8.35 11.89 -4.54
N TYR A 29 -7.70 12.67 -3.66
CA TYR A 29 -6.93 12.20 -2.52
C TYR A 29 -7.50 12.59 -1.18
N LEU A 30 -8.54 13.43 -1.15
CA LEU A 30 -9.08 14.00 0.07
C LEU A 30 -10.60 13.98 0.08
N GLU A 31 -11.16 13.43 1.16
CA GLU A 31 -12.60 13.43 1.47
C GLU A 31 -12.78 13.85 2.92
N PHE A 32 -13.84 14.62 3.21
CA PHE A 32 -14.21 14.92 4.58
C PHE A 32 -15.72 14.85 4.80
N LYS A 33 -16.13 14.51 6.02
CA LYS A 33 -17.51 14.38 6.46
C LYS A 33 -17.68 14.96 7.87
N SER A 34 -18.81 15.65 8.07
CA SER A 34 -19.09 16.36 9.32
C SER A 34 -19.42 15.46 10.51
N GLN A 35 -20.03 14.28 10.28
CA GLN A 35 -20.49 13.40 11.34
C GLN A 35 -20.30 11.93 10.98
N MET A 36 -20.19 11.10 12.03
CA MET A 36 -20.18 9.65 11.95
C MET A 36 -21.44 9.15 12.62
N THR A 37 -22.56 9.07 11.87
CA THR A 37 -23.84 8.60 12.40
C THR A 37 -24.04 7.08 12.21
N ASP A 38 -24.90 6.48 13.04
CA ASP A 38 -25.25 5.06 12.95
C ASP A 38 -26.02 4.78 11.63
N GLY A 39 -25.37 4.33 10.63
CA GLY A 39 -25.87 4.12 9.25
C GLY A 39 -24.85 4.58 8.20
N GLU A 40 -23.82 5.30 8.61
CA GLU A 40 -22.76 5.78 7.71
C GLU A 40 -21.67 4.73 7.44
N ASN A 41 -21.80 3.51 7.95
CA ASN A 41 -20.89 2.43 7.58
C ASN A 41 -20.80 2.27 6.06
N ASP A 42 -21.89 2.49 5.33
CA ASP A 42 -21.91 2.43 3.88
C ASP A 42 -21.05 3.55 3.24
N ASN A 43 -21.03 4.74 3.84
CA ASN A 43 -20.20 5.84 3.37
C ASN A 43 -18.71 5.59 3.63
N ILE A 44 -18.36 5.04 4.81
CA ILE A 44 -16.99 4.62 5.09
C ILE A 44 -16.53 3.59 4.06
N LEU A 45 -17.33 2.53 3.88
CA LEU A 45 -17.00 1.44 2.97
C LEU A 45 -16.88 1.92 1.53
N LYS A 46 -17.82 2.76 1.08
CA LYS A 46 -17.82 3.37 -0.25
C LYS A 46 -16.55 4.19 -0.48
N THR A 47 -16.23 5.10 0.44
CA THR A 47 -15.08 6.02 0.33
C THR A 47 -13.77 5.26 0.38
N VAL A 48 -13.60 4.36 1.35
CA VAL A 48 -12.40 3.53 1.51
C VAL A 48 -12.18 2.63 0.29
N CYS A 49 -13.24 1.98 -0.20
CA CYS A 49 -13.20 1.17 -1.42
C CYS A 49 -12.80 2.02 -2.64
N GLY A 50 -13.40 3.21 -2.78
CA GLY A 50 -13.12 4.14 -3.87
C GLY A 50 -11.67 4.62 -3.89
N PHE A 51 -11.11 4.98 -2.75
CA PHE A 51 -9.70 5.36 -2.62
C PHE A 51 -8.76 4.21 -2.93
N ALA A 52 -9.03 3.01 -2.41
CA ALA A 52 -8.20 1.83 -2.66
C ALA A 52 -8.12 1.46 -4.14
N ASN A 53 -9.23 1.62 -4.85
CA ASN A 53 -9.34 1.36 -6.28
C ASN A 53 -8.82 2.49 -7.18
N ALA A 54 -8.47 3.63 -6.59
CA ALA A 54 -7.83 4.75 -7.28
C ALA A 54 -6.36 4.91 -6.87
N ASP A 55 -6.01 6.08 -6.41
CA ASP A 55 -4.63 6.41 -6.04
C ASP A 55 -4.38 6.42 -4.51
N GLY A 56 -5.34 5.90 -3.71
CA GLY A 56 -5.35 6.06 -2.27
C GLY A 56 -5.85 7.44 -1.87
N GLY A 57 -5.82 7.75 -0.57
CA GLY A 57 -6.23 9.06 -0.08
C GLY A 57 -6.39 9.13 1.44
N LEU A 58 -6.77 10.30 1.89
CA LEU A 58 -7.06 10.62 3.29
C LEU A 58 -8.54 10.95 3.44
N PHE A 59 -9.21 10.25 4.33
CA PHE A 59 -10.58 10.50 4.71
C PHE A 59 -10.60 11.09 6.12
N ILE A 60 -11.19 12.27 6.26
CA ILE A 60 -11.26 13.04 7.52
C ILE A 60 -12.71 13.08 7.97
N TYR A 61 -13.01 12.49 9.13
CA TYR A 61 -14.28 12.68 9.80
C TYR A 61 -14.24 13.87 10.75
N CYS A 62 -15.38 14.55 10.87
CA CYS A 62 -15.58 15.73 11.73
C CYS A 62 -15.04 17.02 11.13
N LEU A 63 -14.98 17.07 9.83
CA LEU A 63 -14.75 18.29 9.08
C LEU A 63 -15.97 18.51 8.16
N LYS A 64 -16.67 19.61 8.36
CA LYS A 64 -17.88 19.97 7.60
C LYS A 64 -17.49 20.62 6.28
N GLU A 65 -18.25 20.26 5.25
CA GLU A 65 -18.20 20.90 3.95
C GLU A 65 -19.29 21.96 3.83
N GLN A 66 -18.96 23.08 3.24
CA GLN A 66 -19.91 24.09 2.79
C GLN A 66 -19.52 24.56 1.39
N ASN A 67 -20.40 24.37 0.41
CA ASN A 67 -20.16 24.68 -1.01
C ASN A 67 -18.90 23.99 -1.60
N GLY A 68 -18.60 22.77 -1.18
CA GLY A 68 -17.42 22.03 -1.62
C GLY A 68 -16.13 22.35 -0.86
N GLU A 69 -16.13 23.36 0.01
CA GLU A 69 -14.97 23.82 0.76
C GLU A 69 -15.01 23.33 2.21
N ALA A 70 -13.86 23.01 2.79
CA ALA A 70 -13.73 22.76 4.23
C ALA A 70 -14.13 24.00 5.02
N SER A 71 -15.02 23.87 6.01
CA SER A 71 -15.62 25.04 6.67
C SER A 71 -15.53 25.05 8.19
N GLU A 72 -15.75 23.93 8.86
CA GLU A 72 -15.88 23.87 10.31
C GLU A 72 -15.48 22.51 10.85
N ILE A 73 -14.78 22.48 11.97
CA ILE A 73 -14.51 21.26 12.73
C ILE A 73 -15.70 21.01 13.64
N THR A 74 -16.35 19.83 13.48
CA THR A 74 -17.55 19.47 14.24
C THR A 74 -17.24 18.55 15.44
N GLY A 75 -16.12 17.81 15.38
CA GLY A 75 -15.81 16.80 16.37
C GLY A 75 -16.77 15.59 16.35
N VAL A 76 -16.32 14.45 16.85
CA VAL A 76 -17.17 13.29 17.15
C VAL A 76 -16.89 12.82 18.57
N SER A 77 -17.94 12.63 19.34
CA SER A 77 -17.84 12.05 20.67
C SER A 77 -17.47 10.56 20.58
N LEU A 78 -16.58 10.14 21.46
CA LEU A 78 -16.27 8.72 21.65
C LEU A 78 -17.36 7.97 22.44
N ASP A 79 -18.41 8.66 22.91
CA ASP A 79 -19.56 8.10 23.63
C ASP A 79 -19.13 7.23 24.85
N GLY A 80 -18.09 7.65 25.54
CA GLY A 80 -17.53 6.93 26.68
C GLY A 80 -16.73 5.67 26.33
N LYS A 81 -16.55 5.36 25.04
CA LYS A 81 -15.67 4.29 24.58
C LYS A 81 -14.21 4.77 24.54
N SER A 82 -13.30 3.81 24.69
CA SER A 82 -11.89 4.13 24.44
C SER A 82 -11.66 4.34 22.93
N TRP A 83 -10.60 5.10 22.61
CA TRP A 83 -10.17 5.24 21.22
C TRP A 83 -9.86 3.87 20.58
N ASP A 84 -9.22 2.99 21.32
CA ASP A 84 -8.87 1.66 20.82
C ASP A 84 -10.10 0.84 20.44
N ASP A 85 -11.21 0.94 21.19
CA ASP A 85 -12.46 0.29 20.86
C ASP A 85 -13.08 0.88 19.59
N LYS A 86 -13.06 2.21 19.44
CA LYS A 86 -13.57 2.88 18.23
C LYS A 86 -12.74 2.53 16.99
N LYS A 87 -11.43 2.55 17.13
CA LYS A 87 -10.50 2.15 16.07
C LYS A 87 -10.74 0.72 15.62
N ARG A 88 -10.85 -0.21 16.59
CA ARG A 88 -11.15 -1.62 16.31
C ARG A 88 -12.49 -1.77 15.59
N GLN A 89 -13.53 -1.08 16.04
CA GLN A 89 -14.85 -1.09 15.39
C GLN A 89 -14.73 -0.67 13.91
N ILE A 90 -14.02 0.41 13.59
CA ILE A 90 -13.83 0.87 12.22
C ILE A 90 -13.04 -0.17 11.40
N GLN A 91 -11.98 -0.72 11.99
CA GLN A 91 -11.17 -1.78 11.34
C GLN A 91 -12.02 -3.02 11.03
N ASP A 92 -12.86 -3.47 11.97
CA ASP A 92 -13.74 -4.63 11.79
C ASP A 92 -14.80 -4.38 10.70
N ILE A 93 -15.37 -3.17 10.65
CA ILE A 93 -16.30 -2.77 9.59
C ILE A 93 -15.62 -2.87 8.22
N ILE A 94 -14.42 -2.32 8.07
CA ILE A 94 -13.68 -2.34 6.80
C ILE A 94 -13.26 -3.78 6.45
N ALA A 95 -12.64 -4.50 7.37
CA ALA A 95 -12.15 -5.86 7.15
C ALA A 95 -13.26 -6.88 6.88
N GLY A 96 -14.42 -6.69 7.49
CA GLY A 96 -15.60 -7.56 7.32
C GLY A 96 -16.35 -7.32 6.02
N ASN A 97 -16.27 -6.13 5.44
CA ASN A 97 -17.14 -5.72 4.33
C ASN A 97 -16.41 -5.32 3.05
N ILE A 98 -15.09 -5.28 3.03
CA ILE A 98 -14.31 -5.03 1.80
C ILE A 98 -13.55 -6.28 1.38
N GLU A 99 -13.62 -6.62 0.11
CA GLU A 99 -12.96 -7.77 -0.49
C GLU A 99 -12.29 -7.39 -1.83
N PRO A 100 -11.02 -7.80 -2.09
CA PRO A 100 -10.07 -8.42 -1.16
C PRO A 100 -9.84 -7.58 0.10
N ARG A 101 -9.30 -8.18 1.17
CA ARG A 101 -9.01 -7.43 2.41
C ARG A 101 -8.10 -6.26 2.15
N LEU A 102 -8.40 -5.15 2.80
CA LEU A 102 -7.67 -3.89 2.69
C LEU A 102 -7.14 -3.49 4.07
N ASN A 103 -5.86 -3.10 4.12
CA ASN A 103 -5.27 -2.51 5.30
C ASN A 103 -5.35 -0.99 5.19
N VAL A 104 -5.92 -0.35 6.19
CA VAL A 104 -5.98 1.11 6.32
C VAL A 104 -5.28 1.54 7.59
N GLU A 105 -4.71 2.72 7.57
CA GLU A 105 -4.17 3.36 8.77
C GLU A 105 -5.25 4.28 9.36
N ILE A 106 -5.44 4.21 10.68
CA ILE A 106 -6.45 5.00 11.38
C ILE A 106 -5.79 5.70 12.55
N ASN A 107 -6.00 6.99 12.66
CA ASN A 107 -5.51 7.84 13.75
C ASN A 107 -6.59 8.84 14.17
N ILE A 108 -6.38 9.50 15.29
CA ILE A 108 -7.25 10.58 15.79
C ILE A 108 -6.44 11.82 16.15
N ILE A 109 -7.15 12.95 16.17
CA ILE A 109 -6.70 14.20 16.78
C ILE A 109 -7.72 14.55 17.87
N TYR A 110 -7.27 14.72 19.11
CA TYR A 110 -8.13 15.16 20.20
C TYR A 110 -8.42 16.65 20.06
N LEU A 111 -9.71 17.02 20.13
CA LEU A 111 -10.16 18.41 20.20
C LEU A 111 -10.26 18.85 21.65
N ASP A 112 -10.77 17.97 22.51
CA ASP A 112 -10.90 18.10 23.95
C ASP A 112 -10.88 16.70 24.60
N ASN A 113 -11.41 16.59 25.84
CA ASN A 113 -11.44 15.32 26.56
C ASN A 113 -12.43 14.30 26.00
N THR A 114 -13.37 14.69 25.16
CA THR A 114 -14.47 13.85 24.68
C THR A 114 -14.54 13.76 23.16
N ASP A 115 -14.17 14.82 22.46
CA ASP A 115 -14.35 14.96 21.04
C ASP A 115 -13.04 14.81 20.26
N VAL A 116 -13.13 14.11 19.13
CA VAL A 116 -11.99 13.80 18.28
C VAL A 116 -12.30 14.04 16.80
N ILE A 117 -11.26 14.27 16.02
CA ILE A 117 -11.26 14.11 14.58
C ILE A 117 -10.71 12.71 14.26
N ILE A 118 -11.37 11.97 13.39
CA ILE A 118 -10.90 10.65 12.96
C ILE A 118 -10.31 10.75 11.56
N LEU A 119 -9.09 10.25 11.43
CA LEU A 119 -8.34 10.19 10.19
C LEU A 119 -8.26 8.74 9.71
N ILE A 120 -8.62 8.47 8.45
CA ILE A 120 -8.47 7.16 7.81
C ILE A 120 -7.63 7.35 6.55
N LYS A 121 -6.40 6.86 6.58
CA LYS A 121 -5.52 6.87 5.42
C LYS A 121 -5.62 5.54 4.68
N VAL A 122 -6.02 5.63 3.44
CA VAL A 122 -6.22 4.49 2.56
C VAL A 122 -5.06 4.45 1.56
N PRO A 123 -4.22 3.41 1.56
CA PRO A 123 -3.18 3.29 0.56
C PRO A 123 -3.79 2.94 -0.80
N LYS A 124 -3.10 3.32 -1.88
CA LYS A 124 -3.38 2.76 -3.20
C LYS A 124 -3.23 1.24 -3.13
N SER A 125 -4.25 0.51 -3.58
CA SER A 125 -4.16 -0.94 -3.62
C SER A 125 -3.35 -1.42 -4.82
N TRP A 126 -2.55 -2.45 -4.57
CA TRP A 126 -1.85 -3.20 -5.61
C TRP A 126 -2.59 -4.48 -6.02
N ASN A 127 -3.73 -4.75 -5.38
CA ASN A 127 -4.60 -5.88 -5.69
C ASN A 127 -6.06 -5.43 -5.95
N PRO A 128 -6.29 -4.43 -6.84
CA PRO A 128 -7.63 -4.03 -7.24
C PRO A 128 -8.23 -5.09 -8.19
N PRO A 129 -9.55 -5.08 -8.40
CA PRO A 129 -10.50 -4.19 -7.77
C PRO A 129 -10.99 -4.70 -6.42
N HIS A 130 -11.17 -3.79 -5.48
CA HIS A 130 -11.90 -4.03 -4.23
C HIS A 130 -13.38 -3.80 -4.42
N CYS A 131 -14.20 -4.56 -3.70
CA CYS A 131 -15.64 -4.34 -3.65
C CYS A 131 -16.15 -4.27 -2.23
N VAL A 132 -17.23 -3.54 -2.03
CA VAL A 132 -18.02 -3.56 -0.80
C VAL A 132 -18.98 -4.75 -0.87
N LYS A 133 -18.87 -5.64 0.13
CA LYS A 133 -19.81 -6.77 0.30
C LYS A 133 -21.09 -6.27 0.94
N ASN A 134 -22.18 -6.36 0.24
CA ASN A 134 -23.51 -6.28 0.82
C ASN A 134 -24.15 -7.66 0.75
N LYS A 135 -25.11 -7.98 1.64
CA LYS A 135 -25.75 -9.30 1.75
C LYS A 135 -26.21 -9.91 0.41
N LYS A 136 -26.49 -9.07 -0.59
CA LYS A 136 -26.99 -9.48 -1.91
C LYS A 136 -26.09 -9.10 -3.08
N ASN A 137 -25.15 -8.15 -2.90
CA ASN A 137 -24.42 -7.53 -4.01
C ASN A 137 -22.93 -7.38 -3.70
N ARG A 138 -22.15 -7.26 -4.76
CA ARG A 138 -20.76 -6.80 -4.75
C ARG A 138 -20.73 -5.46 -5.46
N LEU A 139 -20.44 -4.38 -4.72
CA LEU A 139 -20.43 -3.02 -5.25
C LEU A 139 -18.98 -2.55 -5.37
N PHE A 140 -18.58 -2.20 -6.58
CA PHE A 140 -17.25 -1.68 -6.88
C PHE A 140 -17.33 -0.18 -7.03
N PHE A 141 -16.50 0.54 -6.28
CA PHE A 141 -16.45 1.99 -6.30
C PHE A 141 -15.05 2.47 -6.69
N ILE A 142 -15.00 3.63 -7.34
CA ILE A 142 -13.75 4.31 -7.69
C ILE A 142 -13.86 5.79 -7.35
N ARG A 143 -12.74 6.36 -6.86
CA ARG A 143 -12.63 7.80 -6.61
C ARG A 143 -12.29 8.52 -7.91
N ARG A 144 -13.08 9.54 -8.26
CA ARG A 144 -12.85 10.46 -9.39
C ARG A 144 -12.97 11.87 -8.87
N ASP A 145 -11.89 12.65 -8.97
CA ASP A 145 -11.83 14.00 -8.39
C ASP A 145 -12.42 14.02 -6.96
N GLY A 146 -13.40 14.88 -6.69
CA GLY A 146 -14.09 14.97 -5.41
C GLY A 146 -15.25 13.98 -5.19
N ARG A 147 -15.44 12.93 -6.03
CA ARG A 147 -16.57 12.01 -5.92
C ARG A 147 -16.14 10.55 -5.93
N THR A 148 -16.91 9.73 -5.22
CA THR A 148 -16.79 8.28 -5.28
C THR A 148 -18.02 7.71 -5.97
N ASP A 149 -17.82 7.12 -7.14
CA ASP A 149 -18.87 6.61 -8.00
C ASP A 149 -18.76 5.08 -8.17
N PRO A 150 -19.87 4.39 -8.51
CA PRO A 150 -19.77 3.01 -8.97
C PRO A 150 -18.88 2.91 -10.21
N MET A 151 -18.12 1.81 -10.30
CA MET A 151 -17.31 1.54 -11.48
C MET A 151 -18.18 1.17 -12.68
N GLU A 152 -17.78 1.67 -13.83
CA GLU A 152 -18.29 1.21 -15.10
C GLU A 152 -17.72 -0.17 -15.46
N TYR A 153 -18.45 -0.93 -16.29
CA TYR A 153 -18.05 -2.29 -16.70
C TYR A 153 -16.63 -2.34 -17.30
N GLU A 154 -16.30 -1.38 -18.17
CA GLU A 154 -14.98 -1.33 -18.81
C GLU A 154 -13.84 -0.98 -17.84
N GLU A 155 -14.10 -0.18 -16.81
CA GLU A 155 -13.14 0.12 -15.75
C GLU A 155 -12.87 -1.11 -14.90
N LEU A 156 -13.93 -1.81 -14.53
CA LEU A 156 -13.85 -3.04 -13.75
C LEU A 156 -13.04 -4.12 -14.50
N ARG A 157 -13.35 -4.32 -15.79
CA ARG A 157 -12.62 -5.24 -16.66
C ARG A 157 -11.14 -4.89 -16.72
N ARG A 158 -10.79 -3.61 -16.95
CA ARG A 158 -9.39 -3.17 -16.99
C ARG A 158 -8.66 -3.43 -15.68
N MET A 159 -9.30 -3.26 -14.52
CA MET A 159 -8.66 -3.53 -13.22
C MET A 159 -8.37 -5.01 -13.03
N PHE A 160 -9.27 -5.90 -13.42
CA PHE A 160 -9.01 -7.34 -13.39
C PHE A 160 -7.86 -7.73 -14.35
N ASP A 161 -7.85 -7.16 -15.55
CA ASP A 161 -6.78 -7.40 -16.53
C ASP A 161 -5.41 -6.90 -16.04
N LEU A 162 -5.36 -5.75 -15.39
CA LEU A 162 -4.14 -5.20 -14.79
C LEU A 162 -3.59 -6.12 -13.70
N ASN A 163 -4.43 -6.62 -12.81
CA ASN A 163 -4.03 -7.52 -11.75
C ASN A 163 -3.50 -8.85 -12.30
N ASN A 164 -4.21 -9.46 -13.24
CA ASN A 164 -3.76 -10.68 -13.90
C ASN A 164 -2.44 -10.47 -14.64
N SER A 165 -2.28 -9.34 -15.32
CA SER A 165 -1.04 -9.02 -16.04
C SER A 165 0.16 -8.83 -15.09
N LEU A 166 -0.04 -8.34 -13.87
CA LEU A 166 1.02 -8.22 -12.88
C LEU A 166 1.52 -9.59 -12.41
N ILE A 167 0.60 -10.49 -12.09
CA ILE A 167 0.93 -11.88 -11.71
C ILE A 167 1.70 -12.57 -12.84
N GLU A 168 1.23 -12.41 -14.08
CA GLU A 168 1.89 -12.97 -15.26
C GLU A 168 3.29 -12.40 -15.45
N LYS A 169 3.48 -11.09 -15.32
CA LYS A 169 4.81 -10.44 -15.40
C LYS A 169 5.77 -10.95 -14.33
N ILE A 170 5.29 -11.12 -13.09
CA ILE A 170 6.10 -11.70 -11.99
C ILE A 170 6.50 -13.12 -12.33
N ASN A 171 5.57 -13.95 -12.79
CA ASN A 171 5.85 -15.33 -13.16
C ASN A 171 6.83 -15.42 -14.34
N ASN A 172 6.65 -14.61 -15.37
CA ASN A 172 7.54 -14.56 -16.53
C ASN A 172 8.95 -14.10 -16.13
N PHE A 173 9.07 -13.09 -15.27
CA PHE A 173 10.35 -12.68 -14.70
C PHE A 173 11.02 -13.86 -13.98
N ARG A 174 10.32 -14.50 -13.03
CA ARG A 174 10.85 -15.63 -12.26
C ARG A 174 11.29 -16.78 -13.16
N ASN A 175 10.45 -17.18 -14.10
CA ASN A 175 10.74 -18.29 -15.01
C ASN A 175 11.96 -17.98 -15.89
N GLY A 176 12.06 -16.75 -16.41
CA GLY A 176 13.23 -16.33 -17.17
C GLY A 176 14.54 -16.37 -16.36
N ARG A 177 14.46 -16.03 -15.06
CA ARG A 177 15.63 -16.14 -14.17
C ARG A 177 15.99 -17.58 -13.84
N ILE A 178 15.00 -18.46 -13.61
CA ILE A 178 15.22 -19.89 -13.38
C ILE A 178 15.93 -20.53 -14.57
N VAL A 179 15.41 -20.33 -15.78
CA VAL A 179 16.03 -20.86 -17.01
C VAL A 179 17.47 -20.41 -17.18
N LYS A 180 17.78 -19.15 -16.87
CA LYS A 180 19.16 -18.63 -16.88
C LYS A 180 20.06 -19.44 -15.94
N TYR A 181 19.62 -19.67 -14.70
CA TYR A 181 20.43 -20.38 -13.72
C TYR A 181 20.52 -21.89 -13.96
N GLU A 182 19.52 -22.50 -14.56
CA GLU A 182 19.57 -23.92 -14.95
C GLU A 182 20.65 -24.18 -16.00
N SER A 183 20.92 -23.24 -16.89
CA SER A 183 21.98 -23.34 -17.89
C SER A 183 23.38 -23.09 -17.33
N GLU A 184 23.49 -22.43 -16.18
CA GLU A 184 24.75 -22.13 -15.51
C GLU A 184 25.02 -23.17 -14.42
N ASN A 185 26.18 -23.84 -14.44
CA ASN A 185 26.62 -24.80 -13.42
C ASN A 185 25.58 -25.87 -13.06
N PRO A 186 25.28 -26.83 -13.95
CA PRO A 186 24.27 -27.87 -13.73
C PRO A 186 24.59 -28.85 -12.59
N GLU A 187 25.82 -28.82 -12.06
CA GLU A 187 26.29 -29.70 -10.97
C GLU A 187 25.94 -29.21 -9.56
N TYR A 188 25.16 -28.14 -9.45
CA TYR A 188 24.81 -27.51 -8.17
C TYR A 188 23.30 -27.41 -8.01
N TYR A 189 22.82 -27.71 -6.80
CA TYR A 189 21.49 -27.25 -6.37
C TYR A 189 21.51 -25.73 -6.22
N LYS A 190 20.44 -25.08 -6.62
CA LYS A 190 20.32 -23.63 -6.52
C LYS A 190 19.07 -23.24 -5.75
N VAL A 191 19.25 -22.34 -4.79
CA VAL A 191 18.14 -21.69 -4.10
C VAL A 191 18.11 -20.24 -4.55
N ILE A 192 17.07 -19.87 -5.30
CA ILE A 192 16.89 -18.51 -5.81
C ILE A 192 15.80 -17.82 -5.02
N PHE A 193 16.17 -16.73 -4.37
CA PHE A 193 15.24 -15.85 -3.68
C PHE A 193 14.95 -14.62 -4.52
N HIS A 194 13.67 -14.33 -4.74
CA HIS A 194 13.20 -13.11 -5.41
C HIS A 194 12.32 -12.30 -4.47
N ALA A 195 12.65 -11.01 -4.27
CA ALA A 195 11.74 -10.02 -3.71
C ALA A 195 11.35 -9.06 -4.83
N VAL A 196 10.10 -9.16 -5.28
CA VAL A 196 9.58 -8.37 -6.40
C VAL A 196 8.60 -7.33 -5.86
N PRO A 197 8.94 -6.03 -5.89
CA PRO A 197 7.99 -4.99 -5.52
C PRO A 197 6.77 -5.02 -6.43
N LEU A 198 5.58 -4.80 -5.89
CA LEU A 198 4.35 -4.81 -6.68
C LEU A 198 4.32 -3.74 -7.79
N ASN A 199 5.08 -2.65 -7.61
CA ASN A 199 5.26 -1.60 -8.61
C ASN A 199 6.46 -1.81 -9.54
N ALA A 200 7.15 -2.96 -9.47
CA ALA A 200 8.36 -3.23 -10.26
C ALA A 200 8.13 -3.16 -11.78
N PHE A 201 6.90 -3.42 -12.22
CA PHE A 201 6.54 -3.41 -13.64
C PHE A 201 5.81 -2.13 -14.09
N SER A 202 5.73 -1.12 -13.23
CA SER A 202 5.42 0.26 -13.61
C SER A 202 6.69 0.96 -14.09
N ASN A 203 6.55 2.03 -14.86
CA ASN A 203 7.69 2.74 -15.48
C ASN A 203 8.60 3.50 -14.49
N ASN A 204 8.62 3.12 -13.22
CA ASN A 204 9.41 3.77 -12.18
C ASN A 204 10.70 2.97 -11.91
N ASN A 205 11.85 3.62 -12.14
CA ASN A 205 13.13 3.10 -11.72
C ASN A 205 13.51 3.65 -10.34
N ILE A 206 14.17 2.81 -9.52
CA ILE A 206 14.73 3.23 -8.24
C ILE A 206 16.01 4.04 -8.45
N ASN A 207 16.33 4.89 -7.47
CA ASN A 207 17.63 5.56 -7.44
C ASN A 207 18.71 4.57 -6.97
N LEU A 208 19.48 4.04 -7.92
CA LEU A 208 20.50 3.02 -7.64
C LEU A 208 21.66 3.55 -6.78
N GLU A 209 22.00 4.84 -6.87
CA GLU A 209 23.06 5.44 -6.05
C GLU A 209 22.66 5.50 -4.58
N LYS A 210 21.43 5.96 -4.31
CA LYS A 210 20.86 5.93 -2.95
C LYS A 210 20.77 4.51 -2.43
N ALA A 211 20.26 3.57 -3.23
CA ALA A 211 20.17 2.16 -2.86
C ALA A 211 21.54 1.54 -2.56
N LYS A 212 22.56 1.84 -3.34
CA LYS A 212 23.94 1.39 -3.11
C LYS A 212 24.47 1.87 -1.76
N ASN A 213 24.24 3.13 -1.43
CA ASN A 213 24.67 3.70 -0.16
C ASN A 213 23.95 2.99 1.02
N GLU A 214 22.65 2.83 0.96
CA GLU A 214 21.88 2.17 2.01
C GLU A 214 22.27 0.70 2.21
N LEU A 215 22.48 -0.06 1.14
CA LEU A 215 22.94 -1.44 1.19
C LEU A 215 24.36 -1.57 1.78
N THR A 216 25.23 -0.60 1.52
CA THR A 216 26.59 -0.59 2.06
C THR A 216 26.61 -0.28 3.56
N TYR A 217 25.77 0.63 4.05
CA TYR A 217 25.66 0.98 5.46
C TYR A 217 24.88 -0.06 6.31
N GLY A 218 23.96 -0.79 5.70
CA GLY A 218 23.03 -1.69 6.39
C GLY A 218 23.60 -3.01 6.89
N ARG A 219 24.90 -3.28 6.76
CA ARG A 219 25.58 -4.55 7.11
C ARG A 219 24.99 -5.82 6.49
N LEU A 220 24.00 -5.69 5.63
CA LEU A 220 23.26 -6.84 5.15
C LEU A 220 23.98 -7.60 4.05
N ILE A 221 24.97 -7.00 3.35
CA ILE A 221 25.60 -7.67 2.20
C ILE A 221 26.97 -7.02 1.82
N ALA A 222 27.86 -7.82 1.25
CA ALA A 222 29.22 -7.54 0.82
C ALA A 222 29.51 -6.16 0.20
N ARG A 223 30.71 -5.65 0.45
CA ARG A 223 31.12 -4.25 0.19
C ARG A 223 31.35 -3.85 -1.28
N ASN A 224 31.22 -4.76 -2.25
CA ASN A 224 31.61 -4.49 -3.64
C ASN A 224 30.46 -4.63 -4.62
N TYR A 225 29.57 -3.62 -4.65
CA TYR A 225 28.56 -3.52 -5.70
C TYR A 225 29.11 -2.83 -6.94
N ILE A 226 28.90 -3.47 -8.08
CA ILE A 226 29.16 -2.89 -9.40
C ILE A 226 27.85 -2.60 -10.12
N TYR A 227 27.84 -1.57 -10.96
CA TYR A 227 26.72 -1.28 -11.85
C TYR A 227 26.80 -2.19 -13.08
N ASN A 228 25.68 -2.81 -13.41
CA ASN A 228 25.49 -3.48 -14.70
C ASN A 228 24.28 -2.87 -15.44
N PHE A 229 23.96 -3.41 -16.61
CA PHE A 229 22.83 -2.94 -17.39
C PHE A 229 21.50 -3.04 -16.60
N ASP A 230 21.33 -4.10 -15.82
CA ASP A 230 20.11 -4.39 -15.08
C ASP A 230 20.00 -3.64 -13.74
N GLY A 231 21.11 -3.16 -13.18
CA GLY A 231 21.11 -2.46 -11.89
C GLY A 231 22.41 -2.54 -11.11
N LEU A 232 22.33 -2.93 -9.82
CA LEU A 232 23.47 -3.18 -8.94
C LEU A 232 23.68 -4.68 -8.78
N TYR A 233 24.91 -5.11 -8.90
CA TYR A 233 25.31 -6.50 -8.94
C TYR A 233 26.48 -6.78 -8.01
N ASN A 234 26.47 -7.93 -7.35
CA ASN A 234 27.61 -8.45 -6.59
C ASN A 234 27.73 -9.96 -6.83
N ASN A 235 28.95 -10.43 -7.07
CA ASN A 235 29.29 -11.83 -7.30
C ASN A 235 30.53 -12.28 -6.51
N SER A 236 30.80 -11.68 -5.34
CA SER A 236 32.03 -11.98 -4.60
C SER A 236 32.02 -13.35 -3.90
N GLU A 237 30.94 -13.74 -3.28
CA GLU A 237 30.75 -15.04 -2.59
C GLU A 237 29.41 -15.69 -2.95
N GLU A 238 28.38 -14.89 -3.16
CA GLU A 238 27.04 -15.29 -3.54
C GLU A 238 26.51 -14.29 -4.54
N TYR A 239 25.79 -14.77 -5.54
CA TYR A 239 25.17 -13.90 -6.51
C TYR A 239 24.06 -13.06 -5.89
N LEU A 240 24.13 -11.74 -6.11
CA LEU A 240 23.11 -10.79 -5.71
C LEU A 240 22.92 -9.75 -6.80
N GLN A 241 21.65 -9.48 -7.15
CA GLN A 241 21.26 -8.45 -8.11
C GLN A 241 20.13 -7.61 -7.54
N LEU A 242 20.30 -6.29 -7.52
CA LEU A 242 19.22 -5.34 -7.34
C LEU A 242 18.92 -4.70 -8.71
N PHE A 243 17.77 -5.02 -9.27
CA PHE A 243 17.35 -4.52 -10.57
C PHE A 243 16.90 -3.05 -10.50
N ARG A 244 16.94 -2.35 -11.64
CA ARG A 244 16.50 -0.94 -11.75
C ARG A 244 15.05 -0.72 -11.32
N ASN A 245 14.19 -1.72 -11.47
CA ASN A 245 12.80 -1.69 -11.05
C ASN A 245 12.57 -2.01 -9.55
N GLY A 246 13.65 -2.14 -8.77
CA GLY A 246 13.59 -2.46 -7.34
C GLY A 246 13.48 -3.94 -7.01
N THR A 247 13.38 -4.82 -8.02
CA THR A 247 13.42 -6.27 -7.77
C THR A 247 14.77 -6.66 -7.23
N PHE A 248 14.77 -7.49 -6.18
CA PHE A 248 15.95 -8.03 -5.58
C PHE A 248 16.03 -9.53 -5.83
N GLU A 249 17.20 -10.03 -6.20
CA GLU A 249 17.47 -11.44 -6.43
C GLU A 249 18.74 -11.85 -5.71
N ARG A 250 18.68 -13.02 -5.08
CA ARG A 250 19.85 -13.69 -4.49
C ARG A 250 19.84 -15.17 -4.85
N CYS A 251 20.97 -15.70 -5.28
CA CYS A 251 21.12 -17.10 -5.63
C CYS A 251 22.20 -17.73 -4.78
N TYR A 252 21.85 -18.80 -4.11
CA TYR A 252 22.76 -19.69 -3.37
C TYR A 252 22.98 -20.95 -4.17
N THR A 253 24.23 -21.43 -4.22
CA THR A 253 24.63 -22.66 -4.89
C THR A 253 25.12 -23.68 -3.85
N ILE A 254 24.61 -24.91 -3.92
CA ILE A 254 24.96 -26.02 -3.02
C ILE A 254 25.49 -27.17 -3.90
N PRO A 255 26.72 -27.65 -3.71
CA PRO A 255 27.28 -28.75 -4.49
C PRO A 255 26.48 -30.05 -4.32
N TYR A 256 26.28 -30.83 -5.38
CA TYR A 256 25.61 -32.14 -5.30
C TYR A 256 26.35 -33.18 -4.43
N LYS A 257 27.64 -33.01 -4.22
CA LYS A 257 28.51 -34.02 -3.58
C LYS A 257 28.43 -34.07 -2.07
N ASP A 258 27.62 -33.23 -1.41
CA ASP A 258 27.45 -33.31 0.03
C ASP A 258 26.22 -34.17 0.35
N GLU A 259 26.44 -35.48 0.64
CA GLU A 259 25.39 -36.40 1.07
C GLU A 259 24.81 -36.07 2.47
N ARG A 260 25.19 -34.94 3.05
CA ARG A 260 24.72 -34.45 4.34
C ARG A 260 24.11 -33.06 4.23
N MET A 261 22.89 -33.01 3.78
CA MET A 261 22.08 -31.79 3.89
C MET A 261 21.61 -31.68 5.36
N TYR A 262 22.41 -31.04 6.19
CA TYR A 262 21.92 -30.56 7.49
C TYR A 262 21.08 -29.30 7.23
N LEU A 263 19.77 -29.45 7.19
CA LEU A 263 18.85 -28.32 7.42
C LEU A 263 19.08 -27.87 8.87
N ALA A 264 19.95 -26.89 9.08
CA ALA A 264 20.02 -26.20 10.35
C ALA A 264 18.71 -25.40 10.50
N THR A 265 17.76 -26.00 11.20
CA THR A 265 16.63 -25.24 11.76
C THR A 265 17.21 -24.44 12.92
N TYR A 266 17.31 -23.12 12.75
CA TYR A 266 17.49 -22.21 13.87
C TYR A 266 16.14 -22.16 14.59
N GLU A 267 16.11 -22.66 15.83
CA GLU A 267 15.07 -22.36 16.81
C GLU A 267 15.15 -20.91 17.30
#